data_3f0dbb676fd6b87625cd0de43d070b5c
#
_entry.id   3f0dbb676fd6b87625cd0de43d070b5c
#
_cell.length_a   1.000
_cell.length_b   1.000
_cell.length_c   1.000
_cell.angle_alpha   90.00
_cell.angle_beta   90.00
_cell.angle_gamma   90.00
#
_symmetry.space_group_name_H-M   'P 1'
#
loop_
_entity.id
_entity.type
_entity.pdbx_description
1 polymer ?
#
loop_
_entity_poly.entity_id
_entity_poly.type
_entity_poly.pdbx_seq_one_letter_code
_entity_poly.pdbx_strand_id
1 'polypeptide(L)'
;MMDLNLIITVAYFRNSGLERSESFAKDIEWLGQQDVTIPEPLFTSNKYVKYLEELAAQSPPLFFCHLYNIYFSHITGGQVIARKVSEKLLEGKELTICKWPGDHEKLLKGMRDKLNALAQHWSRDEKNKCLKETSKCFMYMETIIRLIIMQ
;
A
#
# COMPACT_ATOMS: atom_id res chain seq x y z
N MET A 1 9.78 18.05 13.97
CA MET A 1 8.49 18.02 14.71
C MET A 1 7.42 17.65 13.68
N MET A 2 6.74 16.52 13.88
CA MET A 2 5.72 16.04 12.93
C MET A 2 4.53 17.01 12.99
N ASP A 3 4.01 17.43 11.82
CA ASP A 3 2.89 18.35 11.74
C ASP A 3 1.67 17.77 12.45
N LEU A 4 1.03 18.54 13.33
CA LEU A 4 -0.17 18.13 14.06
C LEU A 4 -1.31 17.72 13.11
N ASN A 5 -1.42 18.41 11.97
CA ASN A 5 -2.41 18.07 10.94
C ASN A 5 -2.15 16.69 10.33
N LEU A 6 -0.89 16.31 10.14
CA LEU A 6 -0.52 14.98 9.65
C LEU A 6 -0.89 13.89 10.67
N ILE A 7 -0.62 14.14 11.97
CA ILE A 7 -0.97 13.19 13.04
C ILE A 7 -2.48 12.96 13.08
N ILE A 8 -3.28 14.01 13.02
CA ILE A 8 -4.74 13.94 13.01
C ILE A 8 -5.24 13.22 11.76
N THR A 9 -4.65 13.53 10.60
CA THR A 9 -5.05 12.96 9.32
C THR A 9 -4.72 11.47 9.25
N VAL A 10 -3.53 11.04 9.71
CA VAL A 10 -3.17 9.62 9.80
C VAL A 10 -4.06 8.88 10.80
N ALA A 11 -4.36 9.51 11.96
CA ALA A 11 -5.26 8.93 12.95
C ALA A 11 -6.68 8.68 12.39
N TYR A 12 -7.14 9.50 11.46
CA TYR A 12 -8.43 9.35 10.80
C TYR A 12 -8.57 8.06 9.98
N PHE A 13 -7.45 7.50 9.51
CA PHE A 13 -7.41 6.25 8.75
C PHE A 13 -7.06 5.02 9.59
N ARG A 14 -6.76 5.20 10.88
CA ARG A 14 -6.54 4.05 11.78
C ARG A 14 -7.82 3.23 11.96
N ASN A 15 -7.64 1.95 12.23
CA ASN A 15 -8.73 0.98 12.40
C ASN A 15 -9.67 0.93 11.18
N SER A 16 -9.11 1.10 10.00
CA SER A 16 -9.84 1.01 8.74
C SER A 16 -10.11 -0.43 8.29
N GLY A 17 -9.42 -1.41 8.88
CA GLY A 17 -9.37 -2.80 8.43
C GLY A 17 -8.43 -3.01 7.23
N LEU A 18 -7.76 -1.95 6.78
CA LEU A 18 -6.79 -2.00 5.69
C LEU A 18 -5.34 -2.14 6.16
N GLU A 19 -5.10 -2.09 7.46
CA GLU A 19 -3.77 -2.26 8.05
C GLU A 19 -3.19 -3.64 7.71
N ARG A 20 -1.98 -3.68 7.16
CA ARG A 20 -1.33 -4.91 6.67
C ARG A 20 -0.02 -5.25 7.34
N SER A 21 0.52 -4.39 8.20
CA SER A 21 1.84 -4.60 8.83
C SER A 21 1.94 -5.94 9.56
N GLU A 22 0.92 -6.29 10.36
CA GLU A 22 0.88 -7.55 11.09
C GLU A 22 0.74 -8.76 10.14
N SER A 23 -0.05 -8.61 9.08
CA SER A 23 -0.22 -9.66 8.07
C SER A 23 1.09 -9.94 7.32
N PHE A 24 1.82 -8.88 6.94
CA PHE A 24 3.16 -9.02 6.35
C PHE A 24 4.15 -9.68 7.30
N ALA A 25 4.19 -9.27 8.57
CA ALA A 25 5.09 -9.86 9.56
C ALA A 25 4.85 -11.36 9.71
N LYS A 26 3.60 -11.80 9.79
CA LYS A 26 3.23 -13.22 9.87
C LYS A 26 3.66 -14.00 8.63
N ASP A 27 3.49 -13.43 7.44
CA ASP A 27 3.88 -14.10 6.20
C ASP A 27 5.40 -14.21 6.06
N ILE A 28 6.15 -13.17 6.44
CA ILE A 28 7.63 -13.19 6.45
C ILE A 28 8.15 -14.22 7.45
N GLU A 29 7.59 -14.26 8.66
CA GLU A 29 7.94 -15.26 9.67
C GLU A 29 7.68 -16.68 9.15
N TRP A 30 6.52 -16.92 8.58
CA TRP A 30 6.19 -18.22 8.00
C TRP A 30 7.15 -18.62 6.87
N LEU A 31 7.47 -17.70 5.94
CA LEU A 31 8.45 -17.96 4.87
C LEU A 31 9.83 -18.31 5.42
N GLY A 32 10.28 -17.63 6.47
CA GLY A 32 11.54 -17.96 7.14
C GLY A 32 11.58 -19.36 7.77
N GLN A 33 10.42 -19.91 8.14
CA GLN A 33 10.29 -21.29 8.64
C GLN A 33 10.29 -22.35 7.50
N GLN A 34 10.18 -21.95 6.24
CA GLN A 34 10.18 -22.83 5.07
C GLN A 34 11.55 -22.93 4.38
N ASP A 35 12.64 -22.70 5.09
CA ASP A 35 14.01 -22.64 4.53
C ASP A 35 14.19 -21.59 3.40
N VAL A 36 13.30 -20.62 3.34
CA VAL A 36 13.40 -19.51 2.39
C VAL A 36 14.23 -18.38 3.00
N THR A 37 15.34 -18.08 2.38
CA THR A 37 16.13 -16.91 2.78
C THR A 37 15.36 -15.63 2.43
N ILE A 38 14.97 -14.86 3.44
CA ILE A 38 14.35 -13.56 3.24
C ILE A 38 15.41 -12.55 2.82
N PRO A 39 15.37 -12.04 1.59
CA PRO A 39 16.38 -11.09 1.10
C PRO A 39 16.21 -9.72 1.75
N GLU A 40 17.31 -8.96 1.78
CA GLU A 40 17.24 -7.54 2.12
C GLU A 40 16.36 -6.77 1.15
N PRO A 41 15.65 -5.73 1.61
CA PRO A 41 14.83 -4.89 0.73
C PRO A 41 15.65 -4.29 -0.41
N LEU A 42 15.12 -4.35 -1.61
CA LEU A 42 15.77 -3.81 -2.80
C LEU A 42 15.92 -2.28 -2.69
N PHE A 43 16.98 -1.75 -3.30
CA PHE A 43 17.23 -0.30 -3.36
C PHE A 43 16.01 0.50 -3.83
N THR A 44 15.31 0.00 -4.85
CA THR A 44 14.10 0.63 -5.39
C THR A 44 12.97 0.69 -4.37
N SER A 45 12.79 -0.38 -3.59
CA SER A 45 11.78 -0.43 -2.52
C SER A 45 12.11 0.57 -1.41
N ASN A 46 13.37 0.60 -0.95
CA ASN A 46 13.83 1.56 0.06
C ASN A 46 13.69 3.02 -0.42
N LYS A 47 13.99 3.28 -1.70
CA LYS A 47 13.80 4.60 -2.30
C LYS A 47 12.32 5.02 -2.29
N TYR A 48 11.42 4.09 -2.57
CA TYR A 48 9.99 4.38 -2.55
C TYR A 48 9.47 4.63 -1.13
N VAL A 49 9.89 3.81 -0.15
CA VAL A 49 9.53 4.03 1.27
C VAL A 49 9.97 5.41 1.72
N LYS A 50 11.22 5.81 1.45
CA LYS A 50 11.73 7.15 1.79
C LYS A 50 10.90 8.25 1.14
N TYR A 51 10.53 8.09 -0.13
CA TYR A 51 9.67 9.04 -0.83
C TYR A 51 8.28 9.17 -0.17
N LEU A 52 7.68 8.05 0.25
CA LEU A 52 6.40 8.07 0.97
C LEU A 52 6.50 8.75 2.34
N GLU A 53 7.61 8.56 3.05
CA GLU A 53 7.89 9.25 4.32
C GLU A 53 8.01 10.77 4.12
N GLU A 54 8.72 11.21 3.07
CA GLU A 54 8.84 12.61 2.70
C GLU A 54 7.47 13.22 2.35
N LEU A 55 6.65 12.52 1.56
CA LEU A 55 5.30 12.96 1.22
C LEU A 55 4.40 13.03 2.46
N ALA A 56 4.47 12.05 3.34
CA ALA A 56 3.69 12.04 4.57
C ALA A 56 4.00 13.25 5.46
N ALA A 57 5.27 13.69 5.47
CA ALA A 57 5.70 14.85 6.25
C ALA A 57 5.38 16.21 5.60
N GLN A 58 5.41 16.27 4.26
CA GLN A 58 5.39 17.54 3.52
C GLN A 58 4.07 17.81 2.78
N SER A 59 3.38 16.76 2.34
CA SER A 59 2.17 16.89 1.52
C SER A 59 1.21 15.70 1.72
N PRO A 60 0.43 15.71 2.80
CA PRO A 60 -0.56 14.66 3.07
C PRO A 60 -1.45 14.30 1.88
N PRO A 61 -1.96 15.26 1.06
CA PRO A 61 -2.75 14.92 -0.13
C PRO A 61 -2.02 13.99 -1.11
N LEU A 62 -0.72 14.20 -1.33
CA LEU A 62 0.07 13.35 -2.22
C LEU A 62 0.34 11.98 -1.60
N PHE A 63 0.62 11.93 -0.30
CA PHE A 63 0.74 10.66 0.41
C PHE A 63 -0.54 9.81 0.28
N PHE A 64 -1.72 10.41 0.46
CA PHE A 64 -2.98 9.72 0.32
C PHE A 64 -3.28 9.25 -1.10
N CYS A 65 -2.77 9.93 -2.11
CA CYS A 65 -2.81 9.45 -3.48
C CYS A 65 -2.10 8.08 -3.60
N HIS A 66 -0.89 7.97 -3.08
CA HIS A 66 -0.15 6.70 -3.05
C HIS A 66 -0.86 5.63 -2.23
N LEU A 67 -1.28 5.97 -1.02
CA LEU A 67 -1.98 5.06 -0.11
C LEU A 67 -3.20 4.43 -0.80
N TYR A 68 -4.07 5.26 -1.40
CA TYR A 68 -5.25 4.78 -2.11
C TYR A 68 -4.90 3.87 -3.30
N ASN A 69 -3.98 4.30 -4.16
CA ASN A 69 -3.63 3.54 -5.35
C ASN A 69 -2.96 2.21 -5.02
N ILE A 70 -2.08 2.16 -3.99
CA ILE A 70 -1.44 0.92 -3.53
C ILE A 70 -2.49 -0.08 -3.02
N TYR A 71 -3.36 0.34 -2.12
CA TYR A 71 -4.40 -0.54 -1.58
C TYR A 71 -5.40 -0.99 -2.62
N PHE A 72 -5.83 -0.07 -3.50
CA PHE A 72 -6.72 -0.42 -4.62
C PHE A 72 -6.09 -1.47 -5.53
N SER A 73 -4.84 -1.28 -5.94
CA SER A 73 -4.12 -2.22 -6.80
C SER A 73 -3.89 -3.57 -6.11
N HIS A 74 -3.59 -3.57 -4.81
CA HIS A 74 -3.40 -4.80 -4.04
C HIS A 74 -4.71 -5.59 -3.93
N ILE A 75 -5.82 -4.95 -3.63
CA ILE A 75 -7.12 -5.61 -3.48
C ILE A 75 -7.66 -6.12 -4.83
N THR A 76 -7.47 -5.38 -5.92
CA THR A 76 -8.02 -5.76 -7.24
C THR A 76 -7.11 -6.72 -8.00
N GLY A 77 -5.84 -6.36 -8.19
CA GLY A 77 -4.88 -7.12 -9.00
C GLY A 77 -3.89 -7.94 -8.19
N GLY A 78 -3.40 -7.41 -7.08
CA GLY A 78 -2.38 -8.04 -6.26
C GLY A 78 -2.80 -9.39 -5.69
N GLN A 79 -4.06 -9.54 -5.31
CA GLN A 79 -4.59 -10.83 -4.83
C GLN A 79 -4.56 -11.92 -5.90
N VAL A 80 -4.80 -11.58 -7.17
CA VAL A 80 -4.73 -12.54 -8.27
C VAL A 80 -3.29 -13.03 -8.46
N ILE A 81 -2.33 -12.11 -8.40
CA ILE A 81 -0.90 -12.45 -8.49
C ILE A 81 -0.49 -13.31 -7.30
N ALA A 82 -0.83 -12.90 -6.08
CA ALA A 82 -0.50 -13.62 -4.85
C ALA A 82 -1.08 -15.05 -4.85
N ARG A 83 -2.30 -15.24 -5.34
CA ARG A 83 -2.90 -16.58 -5.49
C ARG A 83 -2.10 -17.44 -6.45
N LYS A 84 -1.72 -16.93 -7.61
CA LYS A 84 -0.90 -17.67 -8.58
C LYS A 84 0.49 -18.03 -8.04
N VAL A 85 1.11 -17.11 -7.28
CA VAL A 85 2.38 -17.38 -6.58
C VAL A 85 2.19 -18.49 -5.55
N SER A 86 1.15 -18.41 -4.74
CA SER A 86 0.79 -19.42 -3.74
C SER A 86 0.62 -20.81 -4.37
N GLU A 87 -0.17 -20.91 -5.44
CA GLU A 87 -0.41 -22.17 -6.15
C GLU A 87 0.86 -22.76 -6.75
N LYS A 88 1.75 -21.94 -7.30
CA LYS A 88 2.95 -22.40 -8.00
C LYS A 88 4.16 -22.65 -7.11
N LEU A 89 4.33 -21.87 -6.06
CA LEU A 89 5.57 -21.80 -5.28
C LEU A 89 5.37 -22.15 -3.79
N LEU A 90 4.15 -22.11 -3.28
CA LEU A 90 3.86 -22.27 -1.86
C LEU A 90 2.85 -23.39 -1.59
N GLU A 91 2.77 -24.37 -2.49
CA GLU A 91 1.86 -25.54 -2.36
C GLU A 91 0.40 -25.16 -2.07
N GLY A 92 -0.06 -24.03 -2.56
CA GLY A 92 -1.41 -23.52 -2.34
C GLY A 92 -1.62 -22.81 -1.00
N LYS A 93 -0.57 -22.55 -0.23
CA LYS A 93 -0.66 -21.79 1.03
C LYS A 93 -1.14 -20.37 0.77
N GLU A 94 -2.32 -20.05 1.27
CA GLU A 94 -2.83 -18.68 1.20
C GLU A 94 -2.11 -17.77 2.20
N LEU A 95 -1.47 -16.72 1.69
CA LEU A 95 -0.76 -15.74 2.49
C LEU A 95 -1.74 -14.88 3.31
N THR A 96 -1.32 -14.51 4.51
CA THR A 96 -2.13 -13.71 5.44
C THR A 96 -2.40 -12.30 4.89
N ILE A 97 -1.48 -11.76 4.10
CA ILE A 97 -1.64 -10.46 3.42
C ILE A 97 -2.85 -10.41 2.50
N CYS A 98 -3.30 -11.56 1.99
CA CYS A 98 -4.47 -11.68 1.11
C CYS A 98 -5.79 -11.86 1.88
N LYS A 99 -5.74 -12.03 3.20
CA LYS A 99 -6.93 -12.19 4.05
C LYS A 99 -7.37 -10.83 4.59
N TRP A 100 -8.59 -10.46 4.33
CA TRP A 100 -9.19 -9.21 4.79
C TRP A 100 -10.20 -9.47 5.90
N PRO A 101 -10.33 -8.56 6.89
CA PRO A 101 -11.24 -8.72 8.03
C PRO A 101 -12.71 -8.49 7.65
N GLY A 102 -13.09 -8.77 6.42
CA GLY A 102 -14.46 -8.60 5.92
C GLY A 102 -14.50 -8.40 4.40
N ASP A 103 -15.57 -7.78 3.95
CA ASP A 103 -15.77 -7.45 2.54
C ASP A 103 -14.79 -6.33 2.12
N HIS A 104 -13.81 -6.67 1.32
CA HIS A 104 -12.77 -5.75 0.85
C HIS A 104 -13.33 -4.61 -0.02
N GLU A 105 -14.44 -4.80 -0.73
CA GLU A 105 -15.09 -3.72 -1.47
C GLU A 105 -15.67 -2.67 -0.53
N LYS A 106 -16.27 -3.10 0.59
CA LYS A 106 -16.75 -2.20 1.63
C LYS A 106 -15.61 -1.46 2.33
N LEU A 107 -14.48 -2.13 2.57
CA LEU A 107 -13.29 -1.50 3.14
C LEU A 107 -12.74 -0.42 2.20
N LEU A 108 -12.61 -0.71 0.91
CA LEU A 108 -12.18 0.27 -0.10
C LEU A 108 -13.18 1.43 -0.24
N LYS A 109 -14.48 1.12 -0.21
CA LYS A 109 -15.50 2.17 -0.24
C LYS A 109 -15.38 3.09 0.97
N GLY A 110 -15.22 2.55 2.17
CA GLY A 110 -15.01 3.32 3.40
C GLY A 110 -13.78 4.22 3.32
N MET A 111 -12.67 3.70 2.78
CA MET A 111 -11.46 4.50 2.54
C MET A 111 -11.71 5.62 1.53
N ARG A 112 -12.40 5.35 0.44
CA ARG A 112 -12.74 6.34 -0.59
C ARG A 112 -13.64 7.45 -0.02
N ASP A 113 -14.64 7.08 0.78
CA ASP A 113 -15.55 8.03 1.40
C ASP A 113 -14.78 8.97 2.36
N LYS A 114 -13.86 8.42 3.16
CA LYS A 114 -12.97 9.21 4.03
C LYS A 114 -12.06 10.15 3.25
N LEU A 115 -11.44 9.66 2.17
CA LEU A 115 -10.59 10.50 1.31
C LEU A 115 -11.38 11.61 0.64
N ASN A 116 -12.59 11.33 0.16
CA ASN A 116 -13.45 12.34 -0.44
C ASN A 116 -13.86 13.41 0.57
N ALA A 117 -14.15 13.03 1.82
CA ALA A 117 -14.44 13.98 2.89
C ALA A 117 -13.24 14.91 3.18
N LEU A 118 -12.03 14.35 3.29
CA LEU A 118 -10.80 15.13 3.45
C LEU A 118 -10.56 16.07 2.25
N ALA A 119 -10.73 15.55 1.04
CA ALA A 119 -10.48 16.31 -0.19
C ALA A 119 -11.45 17.47 -0.40
N GLN A 120 -12.57 17.55 0.32
CA GLN A 120 -13.43 18.74 0.30
C GLN A 120 -12.68 19.99 0.80
N HIS A 121 -11.74 19.81 1.73
CA HIS A 121 -10.93 20.89 2.30
C HIS A 121 -9.67 21.22 1.49
N TRP A 122 -9.36 20.44 0.45
CA TRP A 122 -8.19 20.65 -0.39
C TRP A 122 -8.47 21.74 -1.45
N SER A 123 -7.49 22.59 -1.67
CA SER A 123 -7.51 23.55 -2.76
C SER A 123 -7.54 22.86 -4.12
N ARG A 124 -7.90 23.61 -5.14
CA ARG A 124 -7.86 23.11 -6.53
C ARG A 124 -6.46 22.68 -6.95
N ASP A 125 -5.44 23.41 -6.50
CA ASP A 125 -4.04 23.09 -6.81
C ASP A 125 -3.61 21.77 -6.15
N GLU A 126 -3.96 21.55 -4.88
CA GLU A 126 -3.67 20.27 -4.19
C GLU A 126 -4.35 19.09 -4.88
N LYS A 127 -5.62 19.24 -5.29
CA LYS A 127 -6.33 18.19 -6.05
C LYS A 127 -5.63 17.89 -7.39
N ASN A 128 -5.21 18.93 -8.10
CA ASN A 128 -4.49 18.77 -9.37
C ASN A 128 -3.12 18.11 -9.18
N LYS A 129 -2.39 18.46 -8.12
CA LYS A 129 -1.13 17.80 -7.76
C LYS A 129 -1.34 16.33 -7.43
N CYS A 130 -2.38 16.01 -6.65
CA CYS A 130 -2.75 14.64 -6.30
C CYS A 130 -3.04 13.80 -7.56
N LEU A 131 -3.78 14.32 -8.53
CA LEU A 131 -4.04 13.63 -9.80
C LEU A 131 -2.76 13.38 -10.61
N LYS A 132 -1.85 14.35 -10.67
CA LYS A 132 -0.56 14.20 -11.36
C LYS A 132 0.34 13.18 -10.65
N GLU A 133 0.26 13.10 -9.33
CA GLU A 133 1.07 12.20 -8.51
C GLU A 133 0.73 10.72 -8.75
N THR A 134 -0.49 10.41 -9.19
CA THR A 134 -0.91 9.05 -9.55
C THR A 134 0.06 8.39 -10.54
N SER A 135 0.57 9.14 -11.51
CA SER A 135 1.55 8.61 -12.48
C SER A 135 2.84 8.15 -11.83
N LYS A 136 3.33 8.86 -10.80
CA LYS A 136 4.51 8.44 -10.04
C LYS A 136 4.24 7.18 -9.21
N CYS A 137 3.06 7.08 -8.60
CA CYS A 137 2.66 5.89 -7.88
C CYS A 137 2.77 4.65 -8.77
N PHE A 138 2.16 4.69 -9.96
CA PHE A 138 2.23 3.58 -10.90
C PHE A 138 3.64 3.31 -11.44
N MET A 139 4.45 4.35 -11.66
CA MET A 139 5.85 4.19 -12.06
C MET A 139 6.67 3.42 -11.01
N TYR A 140 6.52 3.74 -9.73
CA TYR A 140 7.18 2.99 -8.65
C TYR A 140 6.70 1.55 -8.57
N MET A 141 5.38 1.34 -8.64
CA MET A 141 4.78 0.00 -8.61
C MET A 141 5.24 -0.84 -9.81
N GLU A 142 5.23 -0.28 -11.01
CA GLU A 142 5.72 -0.95 -12.23
C GLU A 142 7.19 -1.36 -12.08
N THR A 143 8.03 -0.46 -11.58
CA THR A 143 9.46 -0.76 -11.39
C THR A 143 9.66 -1.93 -10.44
N ILE A 144 8.91 -1.99 -9.33
CA ILE A 144 8.99 -3.10 -8.36
C ILE A 144 8.49 -4.41 -8.99
N ILE A 145 7.36 -4.37 -9.69
CA ILE A 145 6.78 -5.56 -10.35
C ILE A 145 7.73 -6.11 -11.42
N ARG A 146 8.35 -5.24 -12.23
CA ARG A 146 9.34 -5.67 -13.24
C ARG A 146 10.51 -6.42 -12.62
N LEU A 147 10.99 -6.01 -11.45
CA LEU A 147 12.07 -6.72 -10.74
C LEU A 147 11.67 -8.14 -10.29
N ILE A 148 10.37 -8.38 -10.08
CA ILE A 148 9.86 -9.72 -9.73
C ILE A 148 9.72 -10.61 -10.97
N ILE A 149 9.33 -10.03 -12.11
CA ILE A 149 9.01 -10.78 -13.33
C ILE A 149 10.27 -11.10 -14.15
N MET A 150 11.31 -10.27 -14.07
CA MET A 150 12.51 -10.35 -14.91
C MET A 150 13.68 -11.10 -14.25
N GLN A 151 13.41 -11.76 -13.11
CA GLN A 151 14.36 -12.71 -12.47
C GLN A 151 14.06 -14.17 -12.99
#